data_43bda097f31bd439b2a35ec1c1e9ba35
#
_entry.id   43bda097f31bd439b2a35ec1c1e9ba35
#
_cell.length_a   1.000
_cell.length_b   1.000
_cell.length_c   1.000
_cell.angle_alpha   90.00
_cell.angle_beta   90.00
_cell.angle_gamma   90.00
#
_symmetry.space_group_name_H-M   'P 1'
#
loop_
_entity.id
_entity.type
_entity.pdbx_description
1 polymer ?
#
loop_
_entity_poly.entity_id
_entity_poly.type
_entity_poly.pdbx_seq_one_letter_code
_entity_poly.pdbx_strand_id
1 'polypeptide(L)'
;PGGQIVTGPEGAGLTKEEGFVAGKPWIWVHDVLKPTMTVYPPKVKNTGAAVVVFPGGGYQVLAMDLEGTEVCDWLTSIGITCVLLKYRVPNGPKYRSGPYGTRSPAALQDAQRTLGLLRRHSAKWKIDSKKIGVIGFSAGGHLVAAISTNFKKRIYKAVDDADKESCRPDFAIPIYPGHMAKDYKIELGLNPF
;
A
#
# COMPACT_ATOMS: atom_id res chain seq x y z
N PRO A 1 13.95 -3.53 2.56
CA PRO A 1 14.28 -2.99 3.86
C PRO A 1 14.46 -4.11 4.85
N GLY A 2 15.58 -4.09 5.61
CA GLY A 2 15.99 -5.15 6.52
C GLY A 2 14.88 -5.50 7.51
N GLY A 3 14.15 -6.52 7.19
CA GLY A 3 13.00 -6.93 7.94
C GLY A 3 13.31 -8.07 8.86
N GLN A 4 12.58 -8.12 9.94
CA GLN A 4 12.53 -9.28 10.80
C GLN A 4 12.11 -10.50 9.99
N ILE A 5 12.79 -11.63 10.19
CA ILE A 5 12.40 -12.91 9.61
C ILE A 5 11.09 -13.31 10.26
N VAL A 6 10.03 -13.35 9.50
CA VAL A 6 8.74 -13.89 9.92
C VAL A 6 8.61 -15.29 9.37
N THR A 7 8.37 -16.25 10.23
CA THR A 7 8.18 -17.65 9.87
C THR A 7 6.69 -17.93 9.70
N GLY A 8 6.26 -18.15 8.50
CA GLY A 8 4.90 -18.54 8.13
C GLY A 8 4.76 -18.55 6.60
N PRO A 9 4.00 -19.46 6.03
CA PRO A 9 3.76 -19.43 4.58
C PRO A 9 2.85 -18.26 4.21
N GLU A 10 3.26 -17.46 3.21
CA GLU A 10 2.35 -16.57 2.50
C GLU A 10 1.26 -17.44 1.85
N GLY A 11 0.01 -17.08 2.03
CA GLY A 11 -1.12 -17.79 1.46
C GLY A 11 -2.15 -16.86 0.86
N ALA A 12 -3.02 -17.43 0.05
CA ALA A 12 -4.14 -16.74 -0.54
C ALA A 12 -5.42 -17.60 -0.44
N GLY A 13 -6.58 -16.96 -0.43
CA GLY A 13 -7.86 -17.63 -0.41
C GLY A 13 -8.94 -16.78 -1.09
N LEU A 14 -10.09 -17.42 -1.33
CA LEU A 14 -11.32 -16.75 -1.75
C LEU A 14 -12.22 -16.56 -0.53
N THR A 15 -12.95 -15.45 -0.48
CA THR A 15 -13.98 -15.24 0.54
C THR A 15 -15.10 -16.26 0.36
N LYS A 16 -15.70 -16.66 1.48
CA LYS A 16 -16.93 -17.44 1.50
C LYS A 16 -18.12 -16.55 1.17
N GLU A 17 -19.28 -17.15 0.91
CA GLU A 17 -20.48 -16.47 0.43
C GLU A 17 -20.90 -15.30 1.33
N GLU A 18 -20.79 -15.45 2.64
CA GLU A 18 -21.09 -14.38 3.61
C GLU A 18 -20.18 -13.13 3.47
N GLY A 19 -19.05 -13.27 2.81
CA GLY A 19 -18.09 -12.19 2.55
C GLY A 19 -18.10 -11.70 1.11
N PHE A 20 -19.06 -12.11 0.28
CA PHE A 20 -19.12 -11.69 -1.12
C PHE A 20 -19.42 -10.20 -1.24
N VAL A 21 -18.79 -9.56 -2.22
CA VAL A 21 -19.07 -8.18 -2.62
C VAL A 21 -19.76 -8.19 -3.97
N ALA A 22 -20.92 -7.54 -4.06
CA ALA A 22 -21.75 -7.56 -5.27
C ALA A 22 -22.02 -8.98 -5.81
N GLY A 23 -22.22 -9.94 -4.90
CA GLY A 23 -22.50 -11.34 -5.24
C GLY A 23 -21.27 -12.12 -5.75
N LYS A 24 -20.06 -11.62 -5.58
CA LYS A 24 -18.83 -12.27 -6.04
C LYS A 24 -17.82 -12.47 -4.92
N PRO A 25 -17.11 -13.61 -4.89
CA PRO A 25 -15.96 -13.76 -4.00
C PRO A 25 -14.84 -12.83 -4.41
N TRP A 26 -13.99 -12.43 -3.46
CA TRP A 26 -12.76 -11.69 -3.72
C TRP A 26 -11.55 -12.41 -3.14
N ILE A 27 -10.39 -12.16 -3.72
CA ILE A 27 -9.13 -12.80 -3.37
C ILE A 27 -8.47 -12.03 -2.22
N TRP A 28 -8.19 -12.71 -1.13
CA TRP A 28 -7.37 -12.20 -0.05
C TRP A 28 -6.03 -12.93 0.04
N VAL A 29 -4.98 -12.17 0.41
CA VAL A 29 -3.62 -12.69 0.62
C VAL A 29 -3.19 -12.36 2.03
N HIS A 30 -2.63 -13.34 2.74
CA HIS A 30 -2.18 -13.21 4.13
C HIS A 30 -0.72 -13.60 4.30
N ASP A 31 -0.15 -13.29 5.46
CA ASP A 31 1.22 -13.62 5.83
C ASP A 31 2.25 -13.15 4.80
N VAL A 32 1.99 -12.00 4.19
CA VAL A 32 2.92 -11.39 3.24
C VAL A 32 4.20 -11.00 3.96
N LEU A 33 5.28 -11.71 3.68
CA LEU A 33 6.59 -11.54 4.29
C LEU A 33 7.55 -10.82 3.35
N LYS A 34 7.36 -11.00 2.05
CA LYS A 34 8.14 -10.38 0.97
C LYS A 34 7.26 -9.41 0.21
N PRO A 35 7.44 -8.10 0.40
CA PRO A 35 6.64 -7.13 -0.34
C PRO A 35 7.04 -7.16 -1.81
N THR A 36 6.05 -7.03 -2.68
CA THR A 36 6.25 -6.88 -4.12
C THR A 36 5.43 -5.74 -4.67
N MET A 37 5.93 -5.09 -5.70
CA MET A 37 5.14 -4.13 -6.47
C MET A 37 5.01 -4.64 -7.91
N THR A 38 3.80 -4.56 -8.46
CA THR A 38 3.51 -4.87 -9.85
C THR A 38 3.12 -3.59 -10.57
N VAL A 39 3.80 -3.30 -11.68
CA VAL A 39 3.54 -2.10 -12.49
C VAL A 39 2.67 -2.49 -13.69
N TYR A 40 1.50 -1.89 -13.80
CA TYR A 40 0.55 -2.04 -14.90
C TYR A 40 0.62 -0.79 -15.77
N PRO A 41 1.10 -0.91 -17.03
CA PRO A 41 1.15 0.23 -17.93
C PRO A 41 -0.25 0.66 -18.38
N PRO A 42 -0.43 1.94 -18.78
CA PRO A 42 -1.68 2.40 -19.33
C PRO A 42 -2.13 1.61 -20.57
N LYS A 43 -3.43 1.29 -20.65
CA LYS A 43 -4.06 0.63 -21.80
C LYS A 43 -4.36 1.60 -22.95
N VAL A 44 -4.33 2.91 -22.67
CA VAL A 44 -4.58 4.00 -23.62
C VAL A 44 -3.42 5.01 -23.56
N LYS A 45 -3.58 6.20 -24.19
CA LYS A 45 -2.55 7.24 -24.17
C LYS A 45 -2.08 7.55 -22.74
N ASN A 46 -0.78 7.37 -22.51
CA ASN A 46 -0.17 7.60 -21.22
C ASN A 46 -0.20 9.09 -20.83
N THR A 47 -0.73 9.39 -19.65
CA THR A 47 -0.76 10.74 -19.06
C THR A 47 0.54 11.14 -18.37
N GLY A 48 1.44 10.17 -18.15
CA GLY A 48 2.63 10.31 -17.32
C GLY A 48 2.36 10.20 -15.81
N ALA A 49 1.10 10.20 -15.39
CA ALA A 49 0.77 10.00 -13.97
C ALA A 49 0.89 8.53 -13.55
N ALA A 50 1.27 8.31 -12.30
CA ALA A 50 1.25 6.99 -11.67
C ALA A 50 0.52 7.04 -10.33
N VAL A 51 -0.16 5.94 -10.00
CA VAL A 51 -0.84 5.77 -8.71
C VAL A 51 -0.42 4.45 -8.09
N VAL A 52 0.10 4.52 -6.87
CA VAL A 52 0.36 3.33 -6.05
C VAL A 52 -0.91 2.97 -5.31
N VAL A 53 -1.35 1.72 -5.47
CA VAL A 53 -2.56 1.18 -4.85
C VAL A 53 -2.17 0.37 -3.62
N PHE A 54 -2.80 0.70 -2.49
CA PHE A 54 -2.69 -0.01 -1.22
C PHE A 54 -4.02 -0.70 -0.90
N PRO A 55 -4.16 -2.01 -1.14
CA PRO A 55 -5.35 -2.75 -0.76
C PRO A 55 -5.61 -2.68 0.76
N GLY A 56 -6.87 -2.76 1.16
CA GLY A 56 -7.25 -2.93 2.56
C GLY A 56 -7.16 -4.36 3.06
N GLY A 57 -7.68 -4.60 4.24
CA GLY A 57 -7.69 -5.91 4.90
C GLY A 57 -7.18 -5.87 6.34
N GLY A 58 -7.35 -4.74 7.02
CA GLY A 58 -7.09 -4.59 8.46
C GLY A 58 -5.62 -4.78 8.87
N TYR A 59 -4.67 -4.67 7.95
CA TYR A 59 -3.27 -5.06 8.14
C TYR A 59 -3.08 -6.54 8.50
N GLN A 60 -4.07 -7.38 8.22
CA GLN A 60 -4.03 -8.83 8.45
C GLN A 60 -4.00 -9.59 7.13
N VAL A 61 -4.73 -9.09 6.15
CA VAL A 61 -4.80 -9.60 4.78
C VAL A 61 -4.73 -8.44 3.80
N LEU A 62 -4.66 -8.74 2.51
CA LEU A 62 -4.77 -7.78 1.41
C LEU A 62 -5.88 -8.23 0.45
N ALA A 63 -6.85 -7.36 0.17
CA ALA A 63 -7.91 -7.58 -0.82
C ALA A 63 -7.34 -7.33 -2.24
N MET A 64 -6.65 -8.34 -2.79
CA MET A 64 -5.75 -8.16 -3.93
C MET A 64 -6.45 -7.93 -5.27
N ASP A 65 -7.66 -8.42 -5.47
CA ASP A 65 -8.46 -8.16 -6.66
C ASP A 65 -9.36 -6.94 -6.47
N LEU A 66 -10.30 -6.99 -5.53
CA LEU A 66 -11.32 -5.99 -5.29
C LEU A 66 -10.76 -4.57 -5.09
N GLU A 67 -9.72 -4.44 -4.26
CA GLU A 67 -9.08 -3.16 -3.92
C GLU A 67 -7.66 -3.04 -4.52
N GLY A 68 -7.32 -3.92 -5.44
CA GLY A 68 -6.03 -4.01 -6.09
C GLY A 68 -6.11 -4.04 -7.60
N THR A 69 -6.25 -5.24 -8.21
CA THR A 69 -6.19 -5.37 -9.67
C THR A 69 -7.38 -4.73 -10.38
N GLU A 70 -8.58 -4.71 -9.80
CA GLU A 70 -9.73 -4.01 -10.39
C GLU A 70 -9.50 -2.48 -10.42
N VAL A 71 -8.89 -1.93 -9.37
CA VAL A 71 -8.49 -0.52 -9.33
C VAL A 71 -7.41 -0.24 -10.38
N CYS A 72 -6.45 -1.15 -10.56
CA CYS A 72 -5.43 -1.03 -11.60
C CYS A 72 -6.04 -1.09 -13.00
N ASP A 73 -7.04 -1.92 -13.21
CA ASP A 73 -7.76 -1.99 -14.48
C ASP A 73 -8.46 -0.68 -14.82
N TRP A 74 -9.11 -0.06 -13.84
CA TRP A 74 -9.72 1.25 -13.99
C TRP A 74 -8.67 2.35 -14.27
N LEU A 75 -7.61 2.46 -13.47
CA LEU A 75 -6.57 3.48 -13.64
C LEU A 75 -5.89 3.37 -15.01
N THR A 76 -5.56 2.15 -15.44
CA THR A 76 -4.91 1.93 -16.74
C THR A 76 -5.82 2.23 -17.92
N SER A 77 -7.15 2.04 -17.77
CA SER A 77 -8.14 2.38 -18.80
C SER A 77 -8.26 3.88 -19.07
N ILE A 78 -7.86 4.72 -18.10
CA ILE A 78 -7.87 6.19 -18.22
C ILE A 78 -6.48 6.81 -18.41
N GLY A 79 -5.47 6.00 -18.75
CA GLY A 79 -4.14 6.47 -19.11
C GLY A 79 -3.18 6.69 -17.94
N ILE A 80 -3.47 6.15 -16.77
CA ILE A 80 -2.64 6.26 -15.57
C ILE A 80 -1.89 4.94 -15.35
N THR A 81 -0.59 5.00 -15.09
CA THR A 81 0.18 3.83 -14.64
C THR A 81 -0.29 3.41 -13.26
N CYS A 82 -0.75 2.17 -13.11
CA CYS A 82 -1.07 1.62 -11.80
C CYS A 82 0.12 0.83 -11.23
N VAL A 83 0.38 1.01 -9.95
CA VAL A 83 1.39 0.23 -9.22
C VAL A 83 0.73 -0.43 -8.01
N LEU A 84 0.45 -1.71 -8.12
CA LEU A 84 -0.14 -2.47 -7.02
C LEU A 84 0.95 -2.89 -6.06
N LEU A 85 0.87 -2.44 -4.81
CA LEU A 85 1.78 -2.83 -3.74
C LEU A 85 1.15 -3.93 -2.88
N LYS A 86 1.72 -5.14 -2.98
CA LYS A 86 1.51 -6.20 -2.01
C LYS A 86 2.45 -5.92 -0.82
N TYR A 87 1.99 -5.10 0.11
CA TYR A 87 2.80 -4.72 1.28
C TYR A 87 2.77 -5.80 2.36
N ARG A 88 3.75 -5.78 3.25
CA ARG A 88 3.86 -6.76 4.33
C ARG A 88 2.71 -6.65 5.32
N VAL A 89 2.06 -7.79 5.53
CA VAL A 89 1.01 -8.00 6.54
C VAL A 89 1.37 -9.27 7.34
N PRO A 90 2.40 -9.20 8.19
CA PRO A 90 2.82 -10.35 8.96
C PRO A 90 1.75 -10.71 10.00
N ASN A 91 1.34 -11.98 10.02
CA ASN A 91 0.38 -12.52 10.97
C ASN A 91 1.12 -13.14 12.17
N GLY A 92 0.91 -12.60 13.34
CA GLY A 92 1.47 -13.17 14.58
C GLY A 92 1.30 -12.21 15.75
N PRO A 93 1.25 -12.75 16.99
CA PRO A 93 1.06 -11.95 18.22
C PRO A 93 2.09 -10.82 18.33
N LYS A 94 3.33 -11.07 17.91
CA LYS A 94 4.44 -10.11 17.92
C LYS A 94 4.18 -8.88 17.06
N TYR A 95 3.35 -8.99 16.02
CA TYR A 95 3.05 -7.90 15.07
C TYR A 95 1.71 -7.23 15.37
N ARG A 96 0.86 -7.90 16.17
CA ARG A 96 -0.43 -7.36 16.62
C ARG A 96 -0.33 -6.55 17.91
N SER A 97 0.76 -6.67 18.65
CA SER A 97 0.95 -6.14 20.01
C SER A 97 1.77 -4.84 20.08
N GLY A 98 1.92 -4.12 18.99
CA GLY A 98 2.49 -2.77 19.06
C GLY A 98 1.58 -1.81 19.86
N PRO A 99 2.11 -0.70 20.39
CA PRO A 99 1.34 0.26 21.18
C PRO A 99 0.11 0.82 20.45
N TYR A 100 -0.03 0.54 19.16
CA TYR A 100 -1.11 0.97 18.27
C TYR A 100 -1.89 -0.20 17.64
N GLY A 101 -1.86 -1.39 18.24
CA GLY A 101 -2.64 -2.55 17.80
C GLY A 101 -2.17 -3.15 16.47
N THR A 102 -3.02 -3.18 15.47
CA THR A 102 -2.79 -3.86 14.17
C THR A 102 -1.84 -3.15 13.21
N ARG A 103 -1.20 -2.06 13.60
CA ARG A 103 -0.38 -1.24 12.70
C ARG A 103 1.00 -1.84 12.53
N SER A 104 1.38 -2.08 11.28
CA SER A 104 2.69 -2.61 10.97
C SER A 104 3.62 -1.53 10.42
N PRO A 105 4.72 -1.18 11.12
CA PRO A 105 5.74 -0.30 10.53
C PRO A 105 6.26 -0.82 9.20
N ALA A 106 6.21 -2.13 8.97
CA ALA A 106 6.65 -2.75 7.72
C ALA A 106 5.86 -2.26 6.50
N ALA A 107 4.55 -2.07 6.62
CA ALA A 107 3.73 -1.53 5.53
C ALA A 107 4.18 -0.12 5.13
N LEU A 108 4.46 0.76 6.10
CA LEU A 108 4.97 2.10 5.82
C LEU A 108 6.38 2.06 5.20
N GLN A 109 7.27 1.18 5.65
CA GLN A 109 8.58 0.98 5.04
C GLN A 109 8.44 0.59 3.56
N ASP A 110 7.50 -0.32 3.26
CA ASP A 110 7.25 -0.79 1.91
C ASP A 110 6.68 0.32 1.02
N ALA A 111 5.76 1.13 1.54
CA ALA A 111 5.22 2.29 0.84
C ALA A 111 6.31 3.35 0.56
N GLN A 112 7.14 3.68 1.56
CA GLN A 112 8.28 4.60 1.39
C GLN A 112 9.25 4.09 0.33
N ARG A 113 9.57 2.78 0.35
CA ARG A 113 10.47 2.16 -0.61
C ARG A 113 9.88 2.18 -2.02
N THR A 114 8.61 1.86 -2.17
CA THR A 114 7.92 1.85 -3.48
C THR A 114 7.97 3.21 -4.15
N LEU A 115 7.67 4.29 -3.43
CA LEU A 115 7.72 5.65 -3.99
C LEU A 115 9.14 6.05 -4.40
N GLY A 116 10.16 5.68 -3.62
CA GLY A 116 11.55 5.89 -3.99
C GLY A 116 11.95 5.16 -5.27
N LEU A 117 11.58 3.88 -5.39
CA LEU A 117 11.81 3.07 -6.59
C LEU A 117 11.13 3.64 -7.83
N LEU A 118 9.87 4.09 -7.68
CA LEU A 118 9.13 4.68 -8.79
C LEU A 118 9.79 5.97 -9.29
N ARG A 119 10.23 6.85 -8.39
CA ARG A 119 10.95 8.07 -8.79
C ARG A 119 12.28 7.76 -9.47
N ARG A 120 13.06 6.88 -8.87
CA ARG A 120 14.39 6.50 -9.40
C ARG A 120 14.30 5.89 -10.79
N HIS A 121 13.26 5.11 -11.05
CA HIS A 121 13.08 4.38 -12.30
C HIS A 121 11.93 4.94 -13.17
N SER A 122 11.51 6.17 -12.94
CA SER A 122 10.36 6.80 -13.61
C SER A 122 10.48 6.76 -15.14
N ALA A 123 11.65 7.01 -15.70
CA ALA A 123 11.90 6.93 -17.13
C ALA A 123 11.63 5.52 -17.70
N LYS A 124 12.00 4.46 -16.98
CA LYS A 124 11.76 3.06 -17.38
C LYS A 124 10.28 2.76 -17.60
N TRP A 125 9.42 3.35 -16.77
CA TRP A 125 7.98 3.12 -16.82
C TRP A 125 7.22 4.27 -17.51
N LYS A 126 7.95 5.25 -18.11
CA LYS A 126 7.37 6.43 -18.76
C LYS A 126 6.44 7.21 -17.82
N ILE A 127 6.87 7.37 -16.57
CA ILE A 127 6.18 8.11 -15.51
C ILE A 127 6.87 9.47 -15.34
N ASP A 128 6.08 10.52 -15.15
CA ASP A 128 6.56 11.80 -14.67
C ASP A 128 6.82 11.69 -13.15
N SER A 129 8.07 11.84 -12.72
CA SER A 129 8.47 11.72 -11.32
C SER A 129 7.80 12.74 -10.38
N LYS A 130 7.13 13.74 -10.92
CA LYS A 130 6.35 14.76 -10.19
C LYS A 130 4.83 14.48 -10.20
N LYS A 131 4.40 13.33 -10.73
CA LYS A 131 2.99 12.94 -10.83
C LYS A 131 2.76 11.53 -10.27
N ILE A 132 3.32 11.25 -9.11
CA ILE A 132 3.19 9.95 -8.43
C ILE A 132 2.32 10.12 -7.19
N GLY A 133 1.11 9.61 -7.26
CA GLY A 133 0.16 9.60 -6.15
C GLY A 133 -0.02 8.25 -5.51
N VAL A 134 -0.84 8.23 -4.45
CA VAL A 134 -1.21 7.02 -3.73
C VAL A 134 -2.73 6.98 -3.53
N ILE A 135 -3.31 5.80 -3.64
CA ILE A 135 -4.70 5.49 -3.28
C ILE A 135 -4.71 4.26 -2.38
N GLY A 136 -5.62 4.21 -1.44
CA GLY A 136 -5.73 3.03 -0.59
C GLY A 136 -7.06 2.98 0.13
N PHE A 137 -7.45 1.78 0.53
CA PHE A 137 -8.76 1.42 1.03
C PHE A 137 -8.68 0.92 2.47
N SER A 138 -9.58 1.34 3.36
CA SER A 138 -9.61 0.87 4.74
C SER A 138 -8.24 0.99 5.44
N ALA A 139 -7.59 -0.11 5.79
CA ALA A 139 -6.22 -0.12 6.30
C ALA A 139 -5.20 0.45 5.29
N GLY A 140 -5.40 0.21 3.99
CA GLY A 140 -4.63 0.85 2.91
C GLY A 140 -4.88 2.36 2.85
N GLY A 141 -6.09 2.83 3.16
CA GLY A 141 -6.41 4.25 3.31
C GLY A 141 -5.66 4.88 4.49
N HIS A 142 -5.53 4.16 5.61
CA HIS A 142 -4.66 4.57 6.71
C HIS A 142 -3.19 4.64 6.26
N LEU A 143 -2.71 3.68 5.46
CA LEU A 143 -1.35 3.71 4.93
C LEU A 143 -1.11 4.91 4.00
N VAL A 144 -2.14 5.34 3.23
CA VAL A 144 -2.10 6.60 2.47
C VAL A 144 -1.88 7.79 3.40
N ALA A 145 -2.63 7.89 4.49
CA ALA A 145 -2.46 8.96 5.47
C ALA A 145 -1.07 8.91 6.11
N ALA A 146 -0.62 7.71 6.46
CA ALA A 146 0.68 7.48 7.07
C ALA A 146 1.85 7.92 6.19
N ILE A 147 1.89 7.50 4.94
CA ILE A 147 2.97 7.91 4.01
C ILE A 147 2.91 9.41 3.70
N SER A 148 1.72 9.99 3.67
CA SER A 148 1.52 11.42 3.41
C SER A 148 2.04 12.32 4.54
N THR A 149 2.17 11.78 5.75
CA THR A 149 2.63 12.52 6.94
C THR A 149 4.03 12.12 7.40
N ASN A 150 4.51 10.92 7.01
CA ASN A 150 5.80 10.36 7.44
C ASN A 150 6.80 10.20 6.29
N PHE A 151 6.80 11.10 5.31
CA PHE A 151 7.70 11.06 4.16
C PHE A 151 9.06 11.75 4.40
N LYS A 152 9.17 12.62 5.41
CA LYS A 152 10.40 13.40 5.67
C LYS A 152 11.57 12.53 6.14
N LYS A 153 11.27 11.43 6.82
CA LYS A 153 12.26 10.50 7.35
C LYS A 153 11.85 9.07 7.03
N ARG A 154 12.74 8.32 6.37
CA ARG A 154 12.54 6.89 6.19
C ARG A 154 12.66 6.17 7.54
N ILE A 155 11.77 5.22 7.78
CA ILE A 155 11.75 4.42 9.01
C ILE A 155 12.50 3.09 8.86
N TYR A 156 13.42 3.03 7.88
CA TYR A 156 14.32 1.90 7.65
C TYR A 156 15.69 2.39 7.17
N LYS A 157 16.71 1.55 7.30
CA LYS A 157 18.06 1.84 6.80
C LYS A 157 18.05 1.81 5.27
N ALA A 158 18.66 2.81 4.64
CA ALA A 158 18.77 2.89 3.19
C ALA A 158 19.41 1.61 2.59
N VAL A 159 18.87 1.15 1.49
CA VAL A 159 19.29 -0.08 0.79
C VAL A 159 20.15 0.27 -0.43
N ASP A 160 19.72 1.26 -1.21
CA ASP A 160 20.42 1.70 -2.43
C ASP A 160 20.07 3.16 -2.77
N ASP A 161 20.44 3.60 -3.97
CA ASP A 161 20.23 4.97 -4.44
C ASP A 161 18.76 5.37 -4.58
N ALA A 162 17.83 4.44 -4.73
CA ALA A 162 16.42 4.77 -4.76
C ALA A 162 15.92 5.33 -3.42
N ASP A 163 16.64 5.07 -2.34
CA ASP A 163 16.32 5.62 -1.03
C ASP A 163 16.83 7.05 -0.81
N LYS A 164 17.57 7.60 -1.76
CA LYS A 164 17.90 9.03 -1.84
C LYS A 164 16.77 9.85 -2.44
N GLU A 165 15.86 9.21 -3.20
CA GLU A 165 14.71 9.85 -3.79
C GLU A 165 13.64 10.19 -2.74
N SER A 166 12.84 11.22 -3.00
CA SER A 166 11.71 11.56 -2.13
C SER A 166 10.68 10.42 -2.09
N CYS A 167 10.20 10.07 -0.91
CA CYS A 167 9.05 9.17 -0.75
C CYS A 167 7.74 9.93 -0.45
N ARG A 168 7.69 11.24 -0.70
CA ARG A 168 6.47 12.02 -0.58
C ARG A 168 5.56 11.74 -1.77
N PRO A 169 4.29 11.34 -1.57
CA PRO A 169 3.33 11.29 -2.66
C PRO A 169 3.00 12.72 -3.16
N ASP A 170 2.79 12.90 -4.46
CA ASP A 170 2.43 14.20 -5.04
C ASP A 170 0.93 14.49 -4.85
N PHE A 171 0.11 13.44 -4.74
CA PHE A 171 -1.29 13.48 -4.31
C PHE A 171 -1.68 12.19 -3.58
N ALA A 172 -2.76 12.25 -2.81
CA ALA A 172 -3.17 11.15 -1.94
C ALA A 172 -4.69 11.01 -1.90
N ILE A 173 -5.19 9.79 -2.02
CA ILE A 173 -6.62 9.46 -2.08
C ILE A 173 -6.90 8.38 -1.02
N PRO A 174 -7.16 8.74 0.24
CA PRO A 174 -7.58 7.78 1.27
C PRO A 174 -9.07 7.47 1.11
N ILE A 175 -9.41 6.22 0.84
CA ILE A 175 -10.79 5.73 0.69
C ILE A 175 -11.20 5.04 2.00
N TYR A 176 -12.26 5.51 2.64
CA TYR A 176 -12.77 5.04 3.95
C TYR A 176 -11.65 4.57 4.89
N PRO A 177 -10.67 5.45 5.21
CA PRO A 177 -9.48 5.05 5.97
C PRO A 177 -9.86 4.50 7.34
N GLY A 178 -9.42 3.27 7.62
CA GLY A 178 -9.52 2.67 8.95
C GLY A 178 -8.47 3.24 9.91
N HIS A 179 -8.56 2.86 11.19
CA HIS A 179 -7.53 3.15 12.22
C HIS A 179 -7.19 4.65 12.44
N MET A 180 -8.05 5.57 12.00
CA MET A 180 -7.84 7.01 12.12
C MET A 180 -8.23 7.55 13.50
N ALA A 181 -9.02 6.79 14.26
CA ALA A 181 -9.48 7.18 15.58
C ALA A 181 -8.91 6.26 16.65
N LYS A 182 -8.67 6.80 17.84
CA LYS A 182 -8.39 6.06 19.04
C LYS A 182 -9.63 6.07 19.92
N ASP A 183 -10.02 4.91 20.43
CA ASP A 183 -11.19 4.76 21.32
C ASP A 183 -12.49 5.35 20.74
N TYR A 184 -12.70 5.18 19.42
CA TYR A 184 -13.85 5.74 18.67
C TYR A 184 -13.96 7.27 18.71
N LYS A 185 -12.98 7.98 19.24
CA LYS A 185 -12.88 9.44 19.17
C LYS A 185 -12.06 9.85 17.96
N ILE A 186 -12.57 10.81 17.21
CA ILE A 186 -11.82 11.41 16.09
C ILE A 186 -10.70 12.23 16.72
N GLU A 187 -9.48 11.76 16.61
CA GLU A 187 -8.30 12.55 16.92
C GLU A 187 -7.84 13.26 15.64
N LEU A 188 -7.76 14.58 15.68
CA LEU A 188 -7.25 15.41 14.56
C LEU A 188 -5.73 15.27 14.36
N GLY A 189 -5.13 14.26 14.91
CA GLY A 189 -3.72 13.89 14.73
C GLY A 189 -3.61 12.45 14.30
N LEU A 190 -2.86 12.18 13.22
CA LEU A 190 -2.47 10.82 12.91
C LEU A 190 -1.58 10.31 14.03
N ASN A 191 -1.98 9.22 14.66
CA ASN A 191 -1.10 8.54 15.60
C ASN A 191 0.23 8.24 14.90
N PRO A 192 1.37 8.64 15.46
CA PRO A 192 2.67 8.33 14.87
C PRO A 192 2.85 6.82 14.80
N PHE A 193 3.49 6.37 13.72
CA PHE A 193 3.96 5.00 13.55
C PHE A 193 5.14 4.71 14.45
#